data_f4132530d00acaad75d268a8ebc1a887
#
_entry.id   f4132530d00acaad75d268a8ebc1a887
#
_cell.length_a   1.000
_cell.length_b   1.000
_cell.length_c   1.000
_cell.angle_alpha   90.00
_cell.angle_beta   90.00
_cell.angle_gamma   90.00
#
_symmetry.space_group_name_H-M   'P 1'
#
loop_
_entity.id
_entity.type
_entity.pdbx_description
1 polymer ?
#
loop_
_entity_poly.entity_id
_entity_poly.type
_entity_poly.pdbx_seq_one_letter_code
_entity_poly.pdbx_strand_id
1 'polypeptide(L)'
;MKFMEARNEFARQIAHLMMGILLIATMLLLWYLTHGWHFIAIFIAWIGIMCYCAIVYLYARRAKTPFDNLFNYLGGRDAFPGEGAMWYLLGLLLALSFLDRFSYIIATIYILAVGDSISTVYAYQRVYKRSFFKGKNWLSFLAFIVFTMPISIYMGAKAIPLIILCAVAESLDLKINDNFLIPLICVIYLILV
;
A
#
# COMPACT_ATOMS: atom_id res chain seq x y z
N MET A 1 -16.08 0.31 22.20
CA MET A 1 -15.56 -0.64 21.21
C MET A 1 -15.39 0.01 19.84
N LYS A 2 -16.44 0.46 19.15
CA LYS A 2 -16.35 1.10 17.80
C LYS A 2 -15.41 2.31 17.67
N PHE A 3 -15.24 3.12 18.74
CA PHE A 3 -14.36 4.29 18.71
C PHE A 3 -12.86 3.91 18.77
N MET A 4 -12.52 2.87 19.53
CA MET A 4 -11.16 2.34 19.60
C MET A 4 -10.75 1.67 18.27
N GLU A 5 -11.67 0.94 17.65
CA GLU A 5 -11.45 0.32 16.34
C GLU A 5 -11.17 1.38 15.26
N ALA A 6 -11.94 2.48 15.23
CA ALA A 6 -11.74 3.59 14.29
C ALA A 6 -10.40 4.30 14.51
N ARG A 7 -9.96 4.46 15.77
CA ARG A 7 -8.68 5.07 16.12
C ARG A 7 -7.50 4.20 15.66
N ASN A 8 -7.58 2.90 15.87
CA ASN A 8 -6.54 1.97 15.47
C ASN A 8 -6.45 1.89 13.94
N GLU A 9 -7.59 1.91 13.25
CA GLU A 9 -7.63 1.95 11.79
C GLU A 9 -6.98 3.23 11.24
N PHE A 10 -7.32 4.38 11.83
CA PHE A 10 -6.71 5.65 11.43
C PHE A 10 -5.18 5.65 11.64
N ALA A 11 -4.71 5.13 12.78
CA ALA A 11 -3.28 4.98 13.04
C ALA A 11 -2.61 4.05 12.04
N ARG A 12 -3.26 2.96 11.64
CA ARG A 12 -2.79 2.03 10.60
C ARG A 12 -2.64 2.74 9.26
N GLN A 13 -3.61 3.56 8.86
CA GLN A 13 -3.54 4.30 7.60
C GLN A 13 -2.44 5.38 7.61
N ILE A 14 -2.22 6.05 8.75
CA ILE A 14 -1.08 6.96 8.90
C ILE A 14 0.24 6.20 8.75
N ALA A 15 0.38 5.06 9.41
CA ALA A 15 1.58 4.22 9.31
C ALA A 15 1.83 3.76 7.86
N HIS A 16 0.77 3.38 7.15
CA HIS A 16 0.81 2.99 5.75
C HIS A 16 1.29 4.15 4.84
N LEU A 17 0.71 5.33 5.01
CA LEU A 17 1.10 6.53 4.27
C LEU A 17 2.56 6.93 4.57
N MET A 18 2.98 6.90 5.84
CA MET A 18 4.36 7.19 6.24
C MET A 18 5.34 6.20 5.64
N MET A 19 4.99 4.92 5.61
CA MET A 19 5.79 3.89 4.94
C MET A 19 5.97 4.20 3.46
N GLY A 20 4.90 4.58 2.76
CA GLY A 20 4.96 4.98 1.35
C GLY A 20 5.87 6.19 1.12
N ILE A 21 5.76 7.22 1.94
CA ILE A 21 6.64 8.40 1.88
C ILE A 21 8.11 8.00 2.09
N LEU A 22 8.38 7.17 3.09
CA LEU A 22 9.73 6.68 3.39
C LEU A 22 10.29 5.88 2.21
N LEU A 23 9.48 5.01 1.61
CA LEU A 23 9.89 4.23 0.43
C LEU A 23 10.18 5.12 -0.77
N ILE A 24 9.33 6.10 -1.07
CA ILE A 24 9.59 7.07 -2.15
C ILE A 24 10.90 7.82 -1.89
N ALA A 25 11.11 8.31 -0.67
CA ALA A 25 12.34 9.01 -0.30
C ALA A 25 13.57 8.10 -0.46
N THR A 26 13.47 6.83 -0.04
CA THR A 26 14.54 5.83 -0.19
C THR A 26 14.82 5.55 -1.67
N MET A 27 13.79 5.40 -2.51
CA MET A 27 13.95 5.18 -3.96
C MET A 27 14.62 6.38 -4.64
N LEU A 28 14.19 7.61 -4.29
CA LEU A 28 14.82 8.84 -4.81
C LEU A 28 16.30 8.93 -4.41
N LEU A 29 16.62 8.60 -3.16
CA LEU A 29 17.99 8.59 -2.68
C LEU A 29 18.83 7.55 -3.40
N LEU A 30 18.36 6.33 -3.56
CA LEU A 30 19.05 5.26 -4.28
C LEU A 30 19.25 5.62 -5.75
N TRP A 31 18.25 6.18 -6.40
CA TRP A 31 18.33 6.63 -7.78
C TRP A 31 19.37 7.73 -7.98
N TYR A 32 19.46 8.67 -7.01
CA TYR A 32 20.42 9.75 -7.04
C TYR A 32 21.86 9.28 -6.76
N LEU A 33 22.05 8.35 -5.81
CA LEU A 33 23.37 7.93 -5.35
C LEU A 33 24.00 6.81 -6.17
N THR A 34 23.19 6.00 -6.87
CA THR A 34 23.72 4.76 -7.49
C THR A 34 23.16 4.54 -8.89
N HIS A 35 24.00 4.05 -9.80
CA HIS A 35 23.54 3.56 -11.10
C HIS A 35 22.86 2.20 -11.02
N GLY A 36 23.08 1.45 -9.94
CA GLY A 36 22.51 0.13 -9.68
C GLY A 36 21.32 0.15 -8.71
N TRP A 37 20.62 1.28 -8.54
CA TRP A 37 19.55 1.48 -7.59
C TRP A 37 18.49 0.39 -7.63
N HIS A 38 18.16 -0.13 -8.80
CA HIS A 38 17.11 -1.13 -8.99
C HIS A 38 17.46 -2.46 -8.29
N PHE A 39 18.66 -2.98 -8.50
CA PHE A 39 19.12 -4.21 -7.82
C PHE A 39 19.21 -4.04 -6.31
N ILE A 40 19.66 -2.86 -5.85
CA ILE A 40 19.74 -2.55 -4.43
C ILE A 40 18.34 -2.49 -3.82
N ALA A 41 17.37 -1.89 -4.52
CA ALA A 41 15.99 -1.81 -4.08
C ALA A 41 15.35 -3.19 -3.96
N ILE A 42 15.54 -4.08 -4.94
CA ILE A 42 15.09 -5.48 -4.90
C ILE A 42 15.72 -6.20 -3.71
N PHE A 43 17.02 -6.03 -3.50
CA PHE A 43 17.72 -6.68 -2.40
C PHE A 43 17.22 -6.22 -1.03
N ILE A 44 16.96 -4.90 -0.86
CA ILE A 44 16.36 -4.35 0.36
C ILE A 44 14.95 -4.90 0.58
N ALA A 45 14.13 -5.01 -0.47
CA ALA A 45 12.78 -5.58 -0.38
C ALA A 45 12.83 -7.06 0.05
N TRP A 46 13.76 -7.85 -0.47
CA TRP A 46 14.00 -9.23 -0.04
C TRP A 46 14.41 -9.33 1.42
N ILE A 47 15.34 -8.48 1.88
CA ILE A 47 15.71 -8.42 3.30
C ILE A 47 14.49 -8.10 4.16
N GLY A 48 13.66 -7.14 3.76
CA GLY A 48 12.43 -6.79 4.46
C GLY A 48 11.49 -7.99 4.63
N ILE A 49 11.29 -8.78 3.56
CA ILE A 49 10.47 -9.99 3.61
C ILE A 49 11.08 -11.04 4.54
N MET A 50 12.38 -11.27 4.46
CA MET A 50 13.06 -12.24 5.33
C MET A 50 12.98 -11.84 6.81
N CYS A 51 13.19 -10.55 7.12
CA CYS A 51 13.01 -10.02 8.47
C CYS A 51 11.56 -10.20 8.96
N TYR A 52 10.58 -9.91 8.11
CA TYR A 52 9.18 -10.13 8.42
C TYR A 52 8.89 -11.60 8.74
N CYS A 53 9.33 -12.55 7.89
CA CYS A 53 9.17 -13.98 8.12
C CYS A 53 9.80 -14.42 9.45
N ALA A 54 10.98 -13.88 9.79
CA ALA A 54 11.63 -14.16 11.07
C ALA A 54 10.80 -13.66 12.27
N ILE A 55 10.23 -12.46 12.17
CA ILE A 55 9.35 -11.88 13.22
C ILE A 55 8.10 -12.74 13.40
N VAL A 56 7.44 -13.13 12.32
CA VAL A 56 6.24 -14.00 12.36
C VAL A 56 6.59 -15.36 12.96
N TYR A 57 7.75 -15.94 12.60
CA TYR A 57 8.23 -17.18 13.19
C TYR A 57 8.45 -17.06 14.71
N LEU A 58 9.09 -15.98 15.17
CA LEU A 58 9.30 -15.74 16.61
C LEU A 58 7.95 -15.55 17.34
N TYR A 59 7.02 -14.83 16.73
CA TYR A 59 5.67 -14.66 17.27
C TYR A 59 4.95 -16.02 17.40
N ALA A 60 5.00 -16.86 16.38
CA ALA A 60 4.41 -18.20 16.40
C ALA A 60 5.01 -19.09 17.49
N ARG A 61 6.29 -18.90 17.82
CA ARG A 61 6.99 -19.56 18.93
C ARG A 61 6.68 -18.94 20.31
N ARG A 62 5.77 -17.94 20.37
CA ARG A 62 5.45 -17.16 21.59
C ARG A 62 6.69 -16.49 22.22
N ALA A 63 7.72 -16.25 21.43
CA ALA A 63 8.86 -15.45 21.86
C ALA A 63 8.43 -13.98 21.93
N LYS A 64 8.75 -13.29 23.02
CA LYS A 64 8.47 -11.85 23.13
C LYS A 64 9.35 -11.08 22.16
N THR A 65 8.75 -10.29 21.30
CA THR A 65 9.44 -9.40 20.38
C THR A 65 9.20 -7.95 20.79
N PRO A 66 10.14 -7.03 20.51
CA PRO A 66 9.93 -5.61 20.79
C PRO A 66 8.77 -5.01 19.97
N PHE A 67 8.31 -5.72 18.96
CA PHE A 67 7.24 -5.29 18.05
C PHE A 67 5.83 -5.78 18.46
N ASP A 68 5.70 -6.65 19.49
CA ASP A 68 4.40 -7.22 19.89
C ASP A 68 3.35 -6.13 20.19
N ASN A 69 3.75 -5.07 20.91
CA ASN A 69 2.84 -3.98 21.22
C ASN A 69 2.41 -3.21 19.97
N LEU A 70 3.33 -3.01 19.02
CA LEU A 70 3.05 -2.33 17.76
C LEU A 70 2.11 -3.17 16.89
N PHE A 71 2.37 -4.47 16.76
CA PHE A 71 1.51 -5.38 16.00
C PHE A 71 0.11 -5.49 16.61
N ASN A 72 -0.01 -5.58 17.94
CA ASN A 72 -1.31 -5.60 18.61
C ASN A 72 -2.07 -4.27 18.43
N TYR A 73 -1.36 -3.15 18.32
CA TYR A 73 -1.98 -1.84 18.11
C TYR A 73 -2.41 -1.61 16.66
N LEU A 74 -1.60 -2.03 15.66
CA LEU A 74 -1.86 -1.80 14.25
C LEU A 74 -2.63 -2.95 13.57
N GLY A 75 -2.52 -4.19 14.08
CA GLY A 75 -2.96 -5.42 13.42
C GLY A 75 -4.40 -5.86 13.75
N GLY A 76 -5.29 -4.94 14.13
CA GLY A 76 -6.64 -5.30 14.65
C GLY A 76 -7.57 -6.11 13.72
N ARG A 77 -7.23 -6.30 12.44
CA ARG A 77 -7.98 -7.12 11.45
C ARG A 77 -7.14 -8.21 10.81
N ASP A 78 -5.84 -8.22 11.06
CA ASP A 78 -4.91 -9.12 10.41
C ASP A 78 -5.09 -10.55 10.97
N ALA A 79 -5.06 -11.56 10.08
CA ALA A 79 -5.11 -12.96 10.48
C ALA A 79 -3.84 -13.37 11.27
N PHE A 80 -2.74 -12.67 11.03
CA PHE A 80 -1.48 -12.77 11.76
C PHE A 80 -0.78 -11.40 11.83
N PRO A 81 0.14 -11.20 12.78
CA PRO A 81 0.74 -9.90 13.04
C PRO A 81 1.41 -9.29 11.81
N GLY A 82 0.99 -8.09 11.42
CA GLY A 82 1.57 -7.34 10.31
C GLY A 82 1.29 -7.92 8.93
N GLU A 83 0.21 -8.67 8.74
CA GLU A 83 -0.22 -9.20 7.45
C GLU A 83 -0.25 -8.12 6.37
N GLY A 84 -0.80 -6.94 6.69
CA GLY A 84 -0.82 -5.81 5.76
C GLY A 84 0.58 -5.36 5.31
N ALA A 85 1.56 -5.38 6.22
CA ALA A 85 2.95 -5.04 5.88
C ALA A 85 3.61 -6.09 4.96
N MET A 86 3.29 -7.36 5.16
CA MET A 86 3.76 -8.44 4.27
C MET A 86 3.23 -8.23 2.84
N TRP A 87 1.92 -8.01 2.70
CA TRP A 87 1.32 -7.80 1.39
C TRP A 87 1.86 -6.54 0.72
N TYR A 88 2.17 -5.49 1.50
CA TYR A 88 2.82 -4.28 1.00
C TYR A 88 4.22 -4.56 0.43
N LEU A 89 5.05 -5.29 1.18
CA LEU A 89 6.40 -5.67 0.73
C LEU A 89 6.37 -6.58 -0.50
N LEU A 90 5.42 -7.52 -0.56
CA LEU A 90 5.23 -8.38 -1.73
C LEU A 90 4.77 -7.57 -2.95
N GLY A 91 3.86 -6.62 -2.77
CA GLY A 91 3.43 -5.71 -3.84
C GLY A 91 4.57 -4.83 -4.34
N LEU A 92 5.40 -4.30 -3.42
CA LEU A 92 6.60 -3.53 -3.77
C LEU A 92 7.61 -4.40 -4.54
N LEU A 93 7.89 -5.60 -4.06
CA LEU A 93 8.80 -6.52 -4.74
C LEU A 93 8.30 -6.88 -6.14
N LEU A 94 6.98 -7.10 -6.30
CA LEU A 94 6.37 -7.32 -7.60
C LEU A 94 6.63 -6.12 -8.53
N ALA A 95 6.38 -4.90 -8.09
CA ALA A 95 6.63 -3.69 -8.87
C ALA A 95 8.11 -3.55 -9.26
N LEU A 96 9.02 -3.76 -8.31
CA LEU A 96 10.47 -3.71 -8.54
C LEU A 96 10.95 -4.81 -9.49
N SER A 97 10.30 -5.98 -9.51
CA SER A 97 10.73 -7.11 -10.34
C SER A 97 10.30 -6.99 -11.80
N PHE A 98 9.21 -6.28 -12.07
CA PHE A 98 8.58 -6.23 -13.40
C PHE A 98 8.59 -4.84 -14.05
N LEU A 99 8.87 -3.77 -13.30
CA LEU A 99 8.91 -2.40 -13.82
C LEU A 99 10.33 -1.88 -13.83
N ASP A 100 10.83 -1.54 -15.03
CA ASP A 100 12.20 -1.04 -15.21
C ASP A 100 12.29 0.50 -15.05
N ARG A 101 11.18 1.21 -15.30
CA ARG A 101 11.17 2.67 -15.26
C ARG A 101 10.96 3.17 -13.83
N PHE A 102 11.88 3.99 -13.35
CA PHE A 102 11.80 4.63 -12.04
C PHE A 102 10.45 5.33 -11.80
N SER A 103 9.95 6.07 -12.82
CA SER A 103 8.65 6.75 -12.74
C SER A 103 7.48 5.81 -12.48
N TYR A 104 7.51 4.60 -13.04
CA TYR A 104 6.46 3.61 -12.87
C TYR A 104 6.45 3.03 -11.46
N ILE A 105 7.63 2.77 -10.90
CA ILE A 105 7.78 2.28 -9.52
C ILE A 105 7.30 3.34 -8.53
N ILE A 106 7.73 4.60 -8.70
CA ILE A 106 7.27 5.71 -7.85
C ILE A 106 5.75 5.88 -7.94
N ALA A 107 5.17 5.80 -9.15
CA ALA A 107 3.73 5.90 -9.33
C ALA A 107 2.98 4.77 -8.62
N THR A 108 3.48 3.53 -8.71
CA THR A 108 2.90 2.38 -8.02
C THR A 108 2.90 2.56 -6.50
N ILE A 109 4.04 2.97 -5.93
CA ILE A 109 4.15 3.24 -4.48
C ILE A 109 3.22 4.38 -4.06
N TYR A 110 3.15 5.44 -4.85
CA TYR A 110 2.30 6.60 -4.57
C TYR A 110 0.81 6.23 -4.61
N ILE A 111 0.35 5.55 -5.66
CA ILE A 111 -1.05 5.13 -5.81
C ILE A 111 -1.43 4.20 -4.66
N LEU A 112 -0.57 3.23 -4.30
CA LEU A 112 -0.79 2.34 -3.18
C LEU A 112 -0.87 3.11 -1.86
N ALA A 113 0.15 3.88 -1.51
CA ALA A 113 0.24 4.54 -0.21
C ALA A 113 -0.84 5.61 -0.01
N VAL A 114 -1.05 6.48 -0.99
CA VAL A 114 -1.99 7.60 -0.91
C VAL A 114 -3.42 7.12 -1.19
N GLY A 115 -3.60 6.31 -2.24
CA GLY A 115 -4.91 5.84 -2.67
C GLY A 115 -5.61 5.01 -1.61
N ASP A 116 -4.97 3.92 -1.16
CA ASP A 116 -5.53 3.02 -0.14
C ASP A 116 -5.72 3.74 1.21
N SER A 117 -4.73 4.50 1.67
CA SER A 117 -4.84 5.19 2.96
C SER A 117 -5.99 6.19 2.99
N ILE A 118 -6.11 7.02 1.96
CA ILE A 118 -7.12 8.08 1.92
C ILE A 118 -8.51 7.50 1.69
N SER A 119 -8.67 6.56 0.76
CA SER A 119 -9.95 5.92 0.51
C SER A 119 -10.50 5.25 1.78
N THR A 120 -9.64 4.55 2.52
CA THR A 120 -10.01 3.90 3.78
C THR A 120 -10.42 4.91 4.85
N VAL A 121 -9.69 6.03 5.02
CA VAL A 121 -10.08 7.10 5.94
C VAL A 121 -11.47 7.66 5.60
N TYR A 122 -11.74 7.90 4.32
CA TYR A 122 -13.04 8.40 3.87
C TYR A 122 -14.16 7.34 3.96
N ALA A 123 -13.85 6.06 3.82
CA ALA A 123 -14.81 4.97 4.04
C ALA A 123 -15.32 4.93 5.49
N TYR A 124 -14.48 5.28 6.46
CA TYR A 124 -14.85 5.35 7.88
C TYR A 124 -15.67 6.59 8.25
N GLN A 125 -15.75 7.61 7.40
CA GLN A 125 -16.60 8.77 7.65
C GLN A 125 -18.08 8.39 7.50
N ARG A 126 -18.81 8.35 8.62
CA ARG A 126 -20.21 7.89 8.74
C ARG A 126 -21.24 8.75 7.99
N VAL A 127 -20.82 9.86 7.39
CA VAL A 127 -21.75 10.86 6.82
C VAL A 127 -22.47 10.34 5.57
N TYR A 128 -21.87 9.42 4.81
CA TYR A 128 -22.45 8.87 3.59
C TYR A 128 -22.77 7.38 3.73
N LYS A 129 -23.99 7.08 4.22
CA LYS A 129 -24.51 5.71 4.41
C LYS A 129 -24.76 4.90 3.13
N ARG A 130 -24.60 5.46 1.94
CA ARG A 130 -24.80 4.74 0.68
C ARG A 130 -23.55 3.99 0.29
N SER A 131 -23.51 2.72 0.62
CA SER A 131 -22.54 1.76 0.09
C SER A 131 -22.77 1.59 -1.41
N PHE A 132 -21.72 1.79 -2.20
CA PHE A 132 -21.74 1.53 -3.65
C PHE A 132 -21.47 0.03 -3.93
N PHE A 133 -20.49 -0.52 -3.23
CA PHE A 133 -20.18 -1.95 -3.15
C PHE A 133 -19.85 -2.30 -1.69
N LYS A 134 -20.30 -3.45 -1.19
CA LYS A 134 -20.04 -4.11 0.11
C LYS A 134 -19.13 -3.36 1.12
N GLY A 135 -19.51 -2.15 1.53
CA GLY A 135 -18.83 -1.44 2.61
C GLY A 135 -18.05 -0.18 2.22
N LYS A 136 -17.71 0.00 0.94
CA LYS A 136 -17.07 1.25 0.46
C LYS A 136 -18.11 2.20 -0.13
N ASN A 137 -17.94 3.48 0.07
CA ASN A 137 -18.88 4.52 -0.36
C ASN A 137 -18.31 5.33 -1.53
N TRP A 138 -19.18 6.06 -2.24
CA TRP A 138 -18.77 6.92 -3.34
C TRP A 138 -17.69 7.94 -2.96
N LEU A 139 -17.70 8.37 -1.69
CA LEU A 139 -16.73 9.34 -1.22
C LEU A 139 -15.32 8.75 -1.14
N SER A 140 -15.19 7.48 -0.70
CA SER A 140 -13.89 6.78 -0.70
C SER A 140 -13.35 6.57 -2.10
N PHE A 141 -14.20 6.18 -3.06
CA PHE A 141 -13.85 6.05 -4.45
C PHE A 141 -13.37 7.36 -5.08
N LEU A 142 -14.13 8.45 -4.89
CA LEU A 142 -13.75 9.77 -5.37
C LEU A 142 -12.48 10.29 -4.69
N ALA A 143 -12.34 10.07 -3.38
CA ALA A 143 -11.15 10.44 -2.63
C ALA A 143 -9.91 9.73 -3.18
N PHE A 144 -10.00 8.42 -3.45
CA PHE A 144 -8.91 7.68 -4.10
C PHE A 144 -8.47 8.40 -5.39
N ILE A 145 -9.40 8.67 -6.30
CA ILE A 145 -9.10 9.30 -7.60
C ILE A 145 -8.48 10.70 -7.39
N VAL A 146 -9.13 11.55 -6.60
CA VAL A 146 -8.70 12.95 -6.42
C VAL A 146 -7.29 13.03 -5.83
N PHE A 147 -7.01 12.23 -4.80
CA PHE A 147 -5.72 12.30 -4.11
C PHE A 147 -4.60 11.55 -4.84
N THR A 148 -4.91 10.62 -5.73
CA THR A 148 -3.90 9.99 -6.59
C THR A 148 -3.70 10.73 -7.93
N MET A 149 -4.60 11.63 -8.31
CA MET A 149 -4.51 12.40 -9.56
C MET A 149 -3.18 13.17 -9.73
N PRO A 150 -2.54 13.74 -8.68
CA PRO A 150 -1.26 14.43 -8.83
C PRO A 150 -0.17 13.61 -9.53
N ILE A 151 -0.22 12.27 -9.48
CA ILE A 151 0.75 11.43 -10.18
C ILE A 151 0.68 11.59 -11.71
N SER A 152 -0.45 12.08 -12.26
CA SER A 152 -0.60 12.36 -13.68
C SER A 152 0.30 13.49 -14.17
N ILE A 153 0.70 14.41 -13.29
CA ILE A 153 1.68 15.47 -13.61
C ILE A 153 3.04 14.82 -13.94
N TYR A 154 3.36 13.72 -13.27
CA TYR A 154 4.64 13.02 -13.42
C TYR A 154 4.60 11.97 -14.54
N MET A 155 3.49 11.26 -14.70
CA MET A 155 3.34 10.17 -15.68
C MET A 155 2.62 10.58 -16.97
N GLY A 156 2.00 11.76 -16.99
CA GLY A 156 1.15 12.20 -18.09
C GLY A 156 -0.20 11.51 -18.13
N ALA A 157 -0.86 11.56 -19.29
CA ALA A 157 -2.22 11.05 -19.48
C ALA A 157 -2.38 9.53 -19.21
N LYS A 158 -1.31 8.77 -19.26
CA LYS A 158 -1.31 7.32 -18.96
C LYS A 158 -1.70 7.01 -17.51
N ALA A 159 -1.49 7.94 -16.59
CA ALA A 159 -1.87 7.75 -15.19
C ALA A 159 -3.39 7.73 -14.99
N ILE A 160 -4.17 8.42 -15.80
CA ILE A 160 -5.61 8.57 -15.61
C ILE A 160 -6.34 7.22 -15.65
N PRO A 161 -6.21 6.40 -16.72
CA PRO A 161 -6.86 5.09 -16.73
C PRO A 161 -6.32 4.16 -15.63
N LEU A 162 -5.02 4.23 -15.29
CA LEU A 162 -4.44 3.45 -14.21
C LEU A 162 -5.10 3.79 -12.86
N ILE A 163 -5.23 5.08 -12.54
CA ILE A 163 -5.88 5.54 -11.31
C ILE A 163 -7.33 5.03 -11.23
N ILE A 164 -8.07 5.11 -12.34
CA ILE A 164 -9.45 4.65 -12.39
C ILE A 164 -9.52 3.13 -12.17
N LEU A 165 -8.66 2.35 -12.81
CA LEU A 165 -8.59 0.89 -12.64
C LEU A 165 -8.29 0.51 -11.18
N CYS A 166 -7.31 1.16 -10.55
CA CYS A 166 -6.97 0.93 -9.15
C CYS A 166 -8.12 1.32 -8.22
N ALA A 167 -8.79 2.46 -8.46
CA ALA A 167 -9.93 2.90 -7.66
C ALA A 167 -11.13 1.94 -7.77
N VAL A 168 -11.39 1.41 -8.97
CA VAL A 168 -12.44 0.39 -9.18
C VAL A 168 -12.08 -0.88 -8.43
N ALA A 169 -10.87 -1.38 -8.58
CA ALA A 169 -10.44 -2.63 -7.95
C ALA A 169 -10.50 -2.54 -6.42
N GLU A 170 -10.03 -1.42 -5.85
CA GLU A 170 -10.11 -1.13 -4.42
C GLU A 170 -11.56 -1.09 -3.92
N SER A 171 -12.49 -0.60 -4.75
CA SER A 171 -13.92 -0.50 -4.41
C SER A 171 -14.67 -1.84 -4.47
N LEU A 172 -14.14 -2.84 -5.19
CA LEU A 172 -14.82 -4.12 -5.42
C LEU A 172 -14.78 -5.08 -4.23
N ASP A 173 -14.05 -4.76 -3.13
CA ASP A 173 -13.90 -5.61 -1.94
C ASP A 173 -13.55 -7.07 -2.33
N LEU A 174 -12.53 -7.21 -3.16
CA LEU A 174 -12.02 -8.51 -3.57
C LEU A 174 -11.37 -9.20 -2.35
N LYS A 175 -11.41 -10.53 -2.30
CA LYS A 175 -10.77 -11.31 -1.22
C LYS A 175 -9.23 -11.24 -1.24
N ILE A 176 -8.67 -10.37 -2.04
CA ILE A 176 -7.23 -10.13 -2.19
C ILE A 176 -6.91 -8.86 -1.42
N ASN A 177 -5.81 -8.86 -0.67
CA ASN A 177 -5.38 -7.69 0.09
C ASN A 177 -5.02 -6.53 -0.87
N ASP A 178 -5.57 -5.33 -0.61
CA ASP A 178 -5.40 -4.14 -1.47
C ASP A 178 -3.92 -3.76 -1.63
N ASN A 179 -3.09 -4.03 -0.61
CA ASN A 179 -1.64 -3.80 -0.64
C ASN A 179 -0.90 -4.65 -1.68
N PHE A 180 -1.50 -5.74 -2.15
CA PHE A 180 -0.98 -6.55 -3.24
C PHE A 180 -1.74 -6.31 -4.54
N LEU A 181 -3.05 -6.13 -4.47
CA LEU A 181 -3.92 -5.95 -5.63
C LEU A 181 -3.59 -4.69 -6.41
N ILE A 182 -3.41 -3.55 -5.74
CA ILE A 182 -3.07 -2.28 -6.39
C ILE A 182 -1.74 -2.35 -7.14
N PRO A 183 -0.61 -2.80 -6.53
CA PRO A 183 0.63 -3.01 -7.27
C PRO A 183 0.50 -3.99 -8.44
N LEU A 184 -0.26 -5.07 -8.28
CA LEU A 184 -0.49 -6.03 -9.36
C LEU A 184 -1.15 -5.36 -10.57
N ILE A 185 -2.19 -4.57 -10.35
CA ILE A 185 -2.86 -3.81 -11.43
C ILE A 185 -1.91 -2.81 -12.07
N CYS A 186 -1.14 -2.08 -11.24
CA CYS A 186 -0.14 -1.14 -11.75
C CYS A 186 0.88 -1.84 -12.66
N VAL A 187 1.41 -2.99 -12.23
CA VAL A 187 2.38 -3.76 -13.01
C VAL A 187 1.77 -4.23 -14.34
N ILE A 188 0.60 -4.87 -14.29
CA ILE A 188 -0.07 -5.36 -15.51
C ILE A 188 -0.32 -4.20 -16.49
N TYR A 189 -0.89 -3.10 -16.01
CA TYR A 189 -1.20 -1.96 -16.86
C TYR A 189 0.06 -1.32 -17.45
N LEU A 190 1.10 -1.09 -16.62
CA LEU A 190 2.30 -0.37 -17.02
C LEU A 190 3.24 -1.17 -17.94
N ILE A 191 3.14 -2.49 -17.94
CA ILE A 191 3.82 -3.35 -18.91
C ILE A 191 3.14 -3.26 -20.29
N LEU A 192 1.81 -3.09 -20.32
CA LEU A 192 1.03 -3.07 -21.55
C LEU A 192 1.03 -1.72 -22.27
N VAL A 193 1.42 -0.63 -21.61
CA VAL A 193 1.33 0.77 -22.09
C VAL A 193 2.69 1.47 -22.10
#